data_fee7c32fab0c4434c948d685a4871e62
#
_entry.id   fee7c32fab0c4434c948d685a4871e62
#
_cell.length_a   1.000
_cell.length_b   1.000
_cell.length_c   1.000
_cell.angle_alpha   90.00
_cell.angle_beta   90.00
_cell.angle_gamma   90.00
#
_symmetry.space_group_name_H-M   'P 1'
#
loop_
_entity.id
_entity.type
_entity.pdbx_description
1 polymer ?
#
loop_
_entity_poly.entity_id
_entity_poly.type
_entity_poly.pdbx_seq_one_letter_code
_entity_poly.pdbx_strand_id
1 'polypeptide(L)'
;FNHDLQRPQNEMALRNSLSELWIQIYAKAEPLFSSDNASWMTNRDVQFKAILDFIRSNYADTIDVPQMASAAGVSERECYRIIEACAGTTPAAYLRAYRVNRACELLAHTTRTVQTVARQCGFITASHLGQVFKEQMGCTPSSYRAARQNLDSTRQKSR
;
A
#
# COMPACT_ATOMS: atom_id res chain seq x y z
N PHE A 1 31.02 -17.45 -16.10
CA PHE A 1 30.29 -16.38 -16.81
C PHE A 1 28.79 -16.58 -16.62
N ASN A 2 28.22 -16.16 -15.50
CA ASN A 2 26.78 -16.18 -15.30
C ASN A 2 26.39 -15.19 -14.18
N HIS A 3 26.68 -13.88 -14.39
CA HIS A 3 26.44 -12.86 -13.36
C HIS A 3 25.38 -11.82 -13.71
N ASP A 4 24.63 -11.98 -14.82
CA ASP A 4 23.79 -10.90 -15.36
C ASP A 4 22.27 -11.10 -15.32
N LEU A 5 21.76 -12.18 -14.73
CA LEU A 5 20.30 -12.46 -14.72
C LEU A 5 19.58 -12.14 -13.39
N GLN A 6 20.27 -11.61 -12.37
CA GLN A 6 19.66 -11.32 -11.06
C GLN A 6 19.36 -9.84 -10.80
N ARG A 7 19.82 -8.93 -11.67
CA ARG A 7 19.64 -7.47 -11.47
C ARG A 7 18.20 -6.96 -11.48
N PRO A 8 17.30 -7.36 -12.41
CA PRO A 8 15.95 -6.78 -12.45
C PRO A 8 15.08 -7.20 -11.26
N GLN A 9 15.28 -8.41 -10.70
CA GLN A 9 14.50 -8.89 -9.55
C GLN A 9 14.89 -8.18 -8.25
N ASN A 10 16.16 -7.83 -8.09
CA ASN A 10 16.66 -7.12 -6.92
C ASN A 10 16.25 -5.64 -6.94
N GLU A 11 16.21 -4.99 -8.11
CA GLU A 11 15.74 -3.60 -8.22
C GLU A 11 14.24 -3.45 -7.92
N MET A 12 13.42 -4.39 -8.41
CA MET A 12 11.99 -4.39 -8.08
C MET A 12 11.75 -4.70 -6.60
N ALA A 13 12.50 -5.62 -6.01
CA ALA A 13 12.43 -5.92 -4.59
C ALA A 13 12.86 -4.72 -3.73
N LEU A 14 13.91 -4.00 -4.12
CA LEU A 14 14.37 -2.77 -3.45
C LEU A 14 13.35 -1.63 -3.57
N ARG A 15 12.75 -1.42 -4.73
CA ARG A 15 11.68 -0.43 -4.93
C ARG A 15 10.46 -0.74 -4.06
N ASN A 16 10.06 -2.01 -3.99
CA ASN A 16 8.95 -2.44 -3.16
C ASN A 16 9.26 -2.29 -1.66
N SER A 17 10.49 -2.61 -1.24
CA SER A 17 10.93 -2.42 0.15
C SER A 17 11.01 -0.94 0.53
N LEU A 18 11.41 -0.06 -0.39
CA LEU A 18 11.42 1.39 -0.16
C LEU A 18 9.98 1.94 -0.07
N SER A 19 9.07 1.45 -0.89
CA SER A 19 7.65 1.83 -0.80
C SER A 19 7.01 1.34 0.50
N GLU A 20 7.31 0.11 0.94
CA GLU A 20 6.88 -0.41 2.26
C GLU A 20 7.48 0.42 3.41
N LEU A 21 8.75 0.79 3.35
CA LEU A 21 9.41 1.65 4.33
C LEU A 21 8.76 3.04 4.38
N TRP A 22 8.45 3.65 3.23
CA TRP A 22 7.75 4.93 3.16
C TRP A 22 6.38 4.87 3.82
N ILE A 23 5.60 3.84 3.53
CA ILE A 23 4.27 3.65 4.14
C ILE A 23 4.39 3.40 5.64
N GLN A 24 5.38 2.63 6.10
CA GLN A 24 5.62 2.39 7.53
C GLN A 24 6.16 3.63 8.25
N ILE A 25 7.05 4.40 7.62
CA ILE A 25 7.56 5.66 8.17
C ILE A 25 6.41 6.66 8.29
N TYR A 26 5.56 6.77 7.27
CA TYR A 26 4.40 7.66 7.30
C TYR A 26 3.38 7.25 8.37
N ALA A 27 3.08 5.95 8.49
CA ALA A 27 2.19 5.42 9.53
C ALA A 27 2.74 5.61 10.95
N LYS A 28 4.05 5.56 11.15
CA LYS A 28 4.71 5.81 12.45
C LYS A 28 4.96 7.28 12.72
N ALA A 29 5.10 8.10 11.71
CA ALA A 29 5.25 9.55 11.83
C ALA A 29 3.91 10.27 12.12
N GLU A 30 2.78 9.59 11.91
CA GLU A 30 1.45 10.14 12.17
C GLU A 30 1.24 10.71 13.59
N PRO A 31 1.75 10.09 14.69
CA PRO A 31 1.67 10.69 16.02
C PRO A 31 2.52 11.97 16.18
N LEU A 32 3.57 12.12 15.37
CA LEU A 32 4.44 13.30 15.39
C LEU A 32 3.84 14.50 14.64
N PHE A 33 2.83 14.24 13.80
CA PHE A 33 2.09 15.26 13.02
C PHE A 33 0.72 15.58 13.61
N SER A 34 0.29 14.89 14.66
CA SER A 34 -0.95 15.20 15.37
C SER A 34 -0.68 16.18 16.50
N SER A 35 -1.30 17.34 16.38
CA SER A 35 -1.37 18.48 17.31
C SER A 35 -0.09 19.31 17.49
N ASP A 36 -0.18 20.57 17.22
CA ASP A 36 0.65 21.73 17.51
C ASP A 36 1.71 22.20 16.52
N ASN A 37 2.05 21.46 15.46
CA ASN A 37 2.99 21.95 14.44
C ASN A 37 2.34 22.29 13.08
N ALA A 38 1.06 22.65 13.05
CA ALA A 38 0.32 22.97 11.83
C ALA A 38 0.80 24.23 11.09
N SER A 39 1.73 24.99 11.67
CA SER A 39 2.17 26.28 11.12
C SER A 39 3.05 26.18 9.85
N TRP A 40 3.60 24.99 9.54
CA TRP A 40 4.45 24.75 8.36
C TRP A 40 3.78 23.87 7.28
N MET A 41 2.65 23.27 7.56
CA MET A 41 1.90 22.49 6.56
C MET A 41 1.29 23.41 5.50
N THR A 42 1.57 23.10 4.24
CA THR A 42 0.91 23.80 3.14
C THR A 42 -0.54 23.34 3.03
N ASN A 43 -1.39 24.15 2.39
CA ASN A 43 -2.77 23.72 2.08
C ASN A 43 -2.82 22.39 1.30
N ARG A 44 -1.81 22.15 0.47
CA ARG A 44 -1.64 20.90 -0.26
C ARG A 44 -1.42 19.69 0.66
N ASP A 45 -0.62 19.85 1.71
CA ASP A 45 -0.33 18.77 2.67
C ASP A 45 -1.59 18.38 3.44
N VAL A 46 -2.40 19.37 3.82
CA VAL A 46 -3.70 19.17 4.49
C VAL A 46 -4.66 18.42 3.56
N GLN A 47 -4.75 18.82 2.29
CA GLN A 47 -5.59 18.18 1.29
C GLN A 47 -5.10 16.76 0.99
N PHE A 48 -3.80 16.54 0.86
CA PHE A 48 -3.21 15.21 0.68
C PHE A 48 -3.54 14.30 1.86
N LYS A 49 -3.36 14.79 3.10
CA LYS A 49 -3.75 14.04 4.30
C LYS A 49 -5.23 13.65 4.28
N ALA A 50 -6.12 14.55 3.94
CA ALA A 50 -7.56 14.27 3.85
C ALA A 50 -7.87 13.16 2.83
N ILE A 51 -7.21 13.17 1.66
CA ILE A 51 -7.34 12.11 0.67
C ILE A 51 -6.85 10.76 1.23
N LEU A 52 -5.69 10.75 1.91
CA LEU A 52 -5.14 9.53 2.50
C LEU A 52 -6.05 8.97 3.59
N ASP A 53 -6.57 9.81 4.46
CA ASP A 53 -7.47 9.40 5.55
C ASP A 53 -8.77 8.81 4.97
N PHE A 54 -9.29 9.38 3.88
CA PHE A 54 -10.42 8.83 3.15
C PHE A 54 -10.11 7.45 2.57
N ILE A 55 -8.96 7.28 1.90
CA ILE A 55 -8.53 5.99 1.35
C ILE A 55 -8.39 4.96 2.47
N ARG A 56 -7.76 5.31 3.58
CA ARG A 56 -7.55 4.42 4.75
C ARG A 56 -8.85 3.91 5.34
N SER A 57 -9.85 4.77 5.41
CA SER A 57 -11.16 4.43 5.99
C SER A 57 -12.05 3.62 5.04
N ASN A 58 -11.85 3.76 3.73
CA ASN A 58 -12.78 3.23 2.73
C ASN A 58 -12.14 2.28 1.70
N TYR A 59 -10.85 1.92 1.83
CA TYR A 59 -10.12 1.14 0.81
C TYR A 59 -10.78 -0.20 0.46
N ALA A 60 -11.53 -0.80 1.39
CA ALA A 60 -12.23 -2.07 1.17
C ALA A 60 -13.46 -1.94 0.29
N ASP A 61 -14.01 -0.73 0.16
CA ASP A 61 -15.19 -0.42 -0.61
C ASP A 61 -14.83 -0.01 -2.05
N THR A 62 -15.85 0.08 -2.91
CA THR A 62 -15.67 0.65 -4.24
C THR A 62 -15.60 2.17 -4.11
N ILE A 63 -14.39 2.71 -4.17
CA ILE A 63 -14.14 4.15 -4.13
C ILE A 63 -13.55 4.64 -5.44
N ASP A 64 -13.88 5.88 -5.82
CA ASP A 64 -13.45 6.53 -7.05
C ASP A 64 -12.76 7.88 -6.77
N VAL A 65 -12.24 8.50 -7.82
CA VAL A 65 -11.54 9.79 -7.71
C VAL A 65 -12.46 10.94 -7.29
N PRO A 66 -13.70 11.05 -7.79
CA PRO A 66 -14.66 12.03 -7.30
C PRO A 66 -14.86 12.01 -5.79
N GLN A 67 -14.97 10.82 -5.20
CA GLN A 67 -15.13 10.65 -3.75
C GLN A 67 -13.86 11.08 -2.99
N MET A 68 -12.68 10.72 -3.49
CA MET A 68 -11.39 11.15 -2.91
C MET A 68 -11.25 12.68 -2.97
N ALA A 69 -11.60 13.30 -4.09
CA ALA A 69 -11.55 14.74 -4.28
C ALA A 69 -12.53 15.47 -3.35
N SER A 70 -13.75 14.95 -3.25
CA SER A 70 -14.78 15.47 -2.34
C SER A 70 -14.31 15.45 -0.87
N ALA A 71 -13.69 14.38 -0.44
CA ALA A 71 -13.16 14.25 0.93
C ALA A 71 -12.13 15.31 1.29
N ALA A 72 -11.38 15.80 0.31
CA ALA A 72 -10.39 16.86 0.47
C ALA A 72 -10.90 18.27 0.09
N GLY A 73 -12.16 18.39 -0.34
CA GLY A 73 -12.73 19.66 -0.79
C GLY A 73 -12.07 20.23 -2.04
N VAL A 74 -11.64 19.37 -2.96
CA VAL A 74 -10.93 19.75 -4.20
C VAL A 74 -11.63 19.20 -5.45
N SER A 75 -11.25 19.72 -6.63
CA SER A 75 -11.66 19.12 -7.90
C SER A 75 -10.92 17.81 -8.17
N GLU A 76 -11.48 16.93 -9.01
CA GLU A 76 -10.81 15.70 -9.44
C GLU A 76 -9.42 15.98 -10.04
N ARG A 77 -9.32 17.01 -10.88
CA ARG A 77 -8.04 17.43 -11.48
C ARG A 77 -7.02 17.79 -10.41
N GLU A 78 -7.44 18.51 -9.37
CA GLU A 78 -6.55 18.88 -8.26
C GLU A 78 -6.18 17.66 -7.42
N CYS A 79 -7.09 16.71 -7.20
CA CYS A 79 -6.81 15.44 -6.53
C CYS A 79 -5.70 14.66 -7.26
N TYR A 80 -5.74 14.57 -8.59
CA TYR A 80 -4.65 13.99 -9.38
C TYR A 80 -3.33 14.71 -9.17
N ARG A 81 -3.32 16.07 -9.23
CA ARG A 81 -2.11 16.89 -9.04
C ARG A 81 -1.50 16.73 -7.65
N ILE A 82 -2.33 16.67 -6.63
CA ILE A 82 -1.90 16.51 -5.24
C ILE A 82 -1.23 15.15 -5.06
N ILE A 83 -1.88 14.05 -5.50
CA ILE A 83 -1.34 12.70 -5.35
C ILE A 83 -0.08 12.53 -6.19
N GLU A 84 -0.05 13.04 -7.41
CA GLU A 84 1.16 13.00 -8.25
C GLU A 84 2.32 13.77 -7.62
N ALA A 85 2.07 14.97 -7.11
CA ALA A 85 3.10 15.80 -6.49
C ALA A 85 3.64 15.21 -5.17
N CYS A 86 2.77 14.60 -4.35
CA CYS A 86 3.14 14.10 -3.02
C CYS A 86 3.56 12.63 -3.02
N ALA A 87 2.99 11.80 -3.89
CA ALA A 87 3.21 10.36 -3.92
C ALA A 87 3.82 9.83 -5.24
N GLY A 88 4.02 10.69 -6.24
CA GLY A 88 4.63 10.31 -7.53
C GLY A 88 3.79 9.32 -8.35
N THR A 89 2.47 9.26 -8.13
CA THR A 89 1.60 8.24 -8.74
C THR A 89 0.19 8.78 -8.96
N THR A 90 -0.69 7.98 -9.58
CA THR A 90 -2.10 8.33 -9.76
C THR A 90 -2.96 7.88 -8.57
N PRO A 91 -4.15 8.51 -8.33
CA PRO A 91 -5.07 8.09 -7.28
C PRO A 91 -5.43 6.61 -7.31
N ALA A 92 -5.74 6.09 -8.50
CA ALA A 92 -6.09 4.67 -8.69
C ALA A 92 -4.91 3.73 -8.40
N ALA A 93 -3.69 4.10 -8.82
CA ALA A 93 -2.49 3.32 -8.55
C ALA A 93 -2.12 3.37 -7.06
N TYR A 94 -2.29 4.52 -6.40
CA TYR A 94 -2.09 4.66 -4.96
C TYR A 94 -3.06 3.76 -4.16
N LEU A 95 -4.36 3.82 -4.46
CA LEU A 95 -5.36 2.95 -3.84
C LEU A 95 -5.03 1.46 -4.04
N ARG A 96 -4.61 1.08 -5.25
CA ARG A 96 -4.23 -0.29 -5.58
C ARG A 96 -3.03 -0.76 -4.75
N ALA A 97 -2.00 0.08 -4.63
CA ALA A 97 -0.82 -0.20 -3.81
C ALA A 97 -1.19 -0.33 -2.33
N TYR A 98 -2.04 0.56 -1.82
CA TYR A 98 -2.54 0.50 -0.45
C TYR A 98 -3.27 -0.82 -0.16
N ARG A 99 -4.17 -1.25 -1.06
CA ARG A 99 -4.90 -2.52 -0.95
C ARG A 99 -3.96 -3.74 -0.93
N VAL A 100 -2.92 -3.73 -1.77
CA VAL A 100 -1.92 -4.83 -1.78
C VAL A 100 -1.15 -4.87 -0.48
N ASN A 101 -0.76 -3.73 0.08
CA ASN A 101 -0.07 -3.68 1.38
C ASN A 101 -0.94 -4.23 2.51
N ARG A 102 -2.23 -3.88 2.53
CA ARG A 102 -3.20 -4.46 3.48
C ARG A 102 -3.35 -5.97 3.29
N ALA A 103 -3.32 -6.45 2.03
CA ALA A 103 -3.33 -7.88 1.75
C ALA A 103 -2.05 -8.58 2.27
N CYS A 104 -0.88 -7.96 2.12
CA CYS A 104 0.38 -8.47 2.69
C CYS A 104 0.28 -8.66 4.21
N GLU A 105 -0.25 -7.68 4.93
CA GLU A 105 -0.43 -7.77 6.38
C GLU A 105 -1.37 -8.92 6.77
N LEU A 106 -2.53 -9.02 6.10
CA LEU A 106 -3.48 -10.11 6.37
C LEU A 106 -2.92 -11.48 6.02
N LEU A 107 -2.15 -11.60 4.94
CA LEU A 107 -1.50 -12.85 4.52
C LEU A 107 -0.39 -13.26 5.49
N ALA A 108 0.35 -12.31 6.05
CA ALA A 108 1.43 -12.57 7.01
C ALA A 108 0.91 -12.98 8.38
N HIS A 109 -0.17 -12.33 8.87
CA HIS A 109 -0.59 -12.46 10.26
C HIS A 109 -1.89 -13.25 10.46
N THR A 110 -2.49 -13.79 9.39
CA THR A 110 -3.74 -14.58 9.49
C THR A 110 -3.71 -15.83 8.63
N THR A 111 -4.55 -16.81 9.01
CA THR A 111 -4.77 -18.03 8.22
C THR A 111 -5.94 -17.90 7.23
N ARG A 112 -6.48 -16.70 7.02
CA ARG A 112 -7.62 -16.44 6.12
C ARG A 112 -7.30 -16.89 4.70
N THR A 113 -8.30 -17.38 3.97
CA THR A 113 -8.12 -17.76 2.56
C THR A 113 -7.77 -16.55 1.71
N VAL A 114 -7.06 -16.75 0.59
CA VAL A 114 -6.73 -15.67 -0.36
C VAL A 114 -8.01 -14.98 -0.86
N GLN A 115 -9.10 -15.71 -1.04
CA GLN A 115 -10.40 -15.16 -1.43
C GLN A 115 -10.98 -14.23 -0.36
N THR A 116 -10.88 -14.60 0.91
CA THR A 116 -11.32 -13.75 2.03
C THR A 116 -10.47 -12.49 2.11
N VAL A 117 -9.15 -12.61 2.00
CA VAL A 117 -8.23 -11.47 1.98
C VAL A 117 -8.54 -10.55 0.80
N ALA A 118 -8.78 -11.08 -0.40
CA ALA A 118 -9.14 -10.27 -1.56
C ALA A 118 -10.36 -9.39 -1.29
N ARG A 119 -11.45 -9.97 -0.79
CA ARG A 119 -12.68 -9.21 -0.46
C ARG A 119 -12.43 -8.14 0.60
N GLN A 120 -11.69 -8.48 1.65
CA GLN A 120 -11.38 -7.54 2.74
C GLN A 120 -10.48 -6.39 2.31
N CYS A 121 -9.73 -6.57 1.23
CA CYS A 121 -8.87 -5.55 0.65
C CYS A 121 -9.52 -4.83 -0.56
N GLY A 122 -10.82 -4.99 -0.80
CA GLY A 122 -11.54 -4.31 -1.87
C GLY A 122 -11.25 -4.83 -3.28
N PHE A 123 -10.78 -6.09 -3.40
CA PHE A 123 -10.65 -6.78 -4.69
C PHE A 123 -11.91 -7.61 -4.96
N ILE A 124 -12.42 -7.54 -6.19
CA ILE A 124 -13.63 -8.26 -6.60
C ILE A 124 -13.42 -9.78 -6.50
N THR A 125 -12.24 -10.26 -6.91
CA THR A 125 -11.91 -11.70 -6.95
C THR A 125 -10.49 -11.97 -6.43
N ALA A 126 -10.24 -13.22 -6.00
CA ALA A 126 -8.91 -13.67 -5.66
C ALA A 126 -7.94 -13.64 -6.86
N SER A 127 -8.46 -13.88 -8.07
CA SER A 127 -7.67 -13.80 -9.31
C SER A 127 -7.19 -12.38 -9.58
N HIS A 128 -8.06 -11.38 -9.40
CA HIS A 128 -7.70 -9.96 -9.54
C HIS A 128 -6.64 -9.56 -8.50
N LEU A 129 -6.84 -9.93 -7.22
CA LEU A 129 -5.78 -9.74 -6.22
C LEU A 129 -4.49 -10.44 -6.66
N GLY A 130 -4.55 -11.69 -7.12
CA GLY A 130 -3.37 -12.47 -7.53
C GLY A 130 -2.55 -11.81 -8.63
N GLN A 131 -3.22 -11.26 -9.63
CA GLN A 131 -2.58 -10.53 -10.74
C GLN A 131 -1.89 -9.26 -10.22
N VAL A 132 -2.62 -8.37 -9.56
CA VAL A 132 -2.10 -7.10 -9.04
C VAL A 132 -0.99 -7.33 -8.02
N PHE A 133 -1.16 -8.31 -7.15
CA PHE A 133 -0.18 -8.68 -6.14
C PHE A 133 1.13 -9.16 -6.79
N LYS A 134 1.04 -10.00 -7.82
CA LYS A 134 2.21 -10.49 -8.55
C LYS A 134 2.92 -9.36 -9.31
N GLU A 135 2.17 -8.42 -9.89
CA GLU A 135 2.75 -7.23 -10.54
C GLU A 135 3.53 -6.35 -9.57
N GLN A 136 3.05 -6.18 -8.34
CA GLN A 136 3.67 -5.29 -7.35
C GLN A 136 4.73 -5.99 -6.48
N MET A 137 4.47 -7.23 -6.08
CA MET A 137 5.31 -7.96 -5.13
C MET A 137 6.25 -8.99 -5.79
N GLY A 138 6.13 -9.23 -7.09
CA GLY A 138 6.93 -10.20 -7.83
C GLY A 138 6.59 -11.67 -7.55
N CYS A 139 5.64 -11.96 -6.64
CA CYS A 139 5.24 -13.30 -6.25
C CYS A 139 3.73 -13.42 -6.04
N THR A 140 3.22 -14.65 -5.94
CA THR A 140 1.79 -14.86 -5.67
C THR A 140 1.46 -14.63 -4.18
N PRO A 141 0.19 -14.30 -3.83
CA PRO A 141 -0.25 -14.19 -2.43
C PRO A 141 0.06 -15.44 -1.59
N SER A 142 -0.10 -16.63 -2.17
CA SER A 142 0.17 -17.90 -1.48
C SER A 142 1.67 -18.11 -1.23
N SER A 143 2.51 -17.78 -2.21
CA SER A 143 3.97 -17.86 -2.06
C SER A 143 4.48 -16.85 -1.02
N TYR A 144 3.91 -15.64 -1.00
CA TYR A 144 4.23 -14.62 -0.01
C TYR A 144 3.92 -15.12 1.41
N ARG A 145 2.73 -15.69 1.63
CA ARG A 145 2.34 -16.30 2.91
C ARG A 145 3.33 -17.37 3.36
N ALA A 146 3.63 -18.33 2.48
CA ALA A 146 4.54 -19.43 2.80
C ALA A 146 5.93 -18.92 3.21
N ALA A 147 6.46 -17.93 2.50
CA ALA A 147 7.75 -17.32 2.82
C ALA A 147 7.75 -16.65 4.21
N ARG A 148 6.67 -15.92 4.57
CA ARG A 148 6.55 -15.25 5.88
C ARG A 148 6.43 -16.25 7.03
N GLN A 149 5.62 -17.30 6.87
CA GLN A 149 5.46 -18.34 7.89
C GLN A 149 6.78 -19.11 8.15
N ASN A 150 7.58 -19.36 7.11
CA ASN A 150 8.88 -19.99 7.26
C ASN A 150 9.86 -19.10 8.05
N LEU A 151 9.86 -17.80 7.84
CA LEU A 151 10.70 -16.84 8.57
C LEU A 151 10.35 -16.79 10.06
N ASP A 152 9.05 -16.80 10.40
CA ASP A 152 8.59 -16.77 11.78
C ASP A 152 8.92 -18.07 12.51
N SER A 153 8.79 -19.22 11.84
CA SER A 153 9.18 -20.54 12.37
C SER A 153 10.67 -20.65 12.65
N THR A 154 11.51 -20.04 11.81
CA THR A 154 12.96 -20.01 12.00
C THR A 154 13.38 -19.11 13.17
N ARG A 155 12.69 -17.98 13.37
CA ARG A 155 12.92 -17.09 14.52
C ARG A 155 12.55 -17.72 15.87
N GLN A 156 11.50 -18.53 15.91
CA GLN A 156 11.10 -19.23 17.13
C GLN A 156 12.04 -20.37 17.52
N LYS A 157 12.75 -21.00 16.56
CA LYS A 157 13.74 -22.06 16.83
C LYS A 157 15.10 -21.52 17.34
N SER A 158 15.35 -20.22 17.21
CA SER A 158 16.60 -19.58 17.62
C SER A 158 16.51 -18.85 18.98
N ARG A 159 15.42 -19.06 19.70
CA ARG A 159 15.19 -18.60 21.08
C ARG A 159 15.10 -19.76 22.06
#